data_c3343af493ddbaba1bedae6154bcf111
#
_entry.id   c3343af493ddbaba1bedae6154bcf111
#
_cell.length_a   1.000
_cell.length_b   1.000
_cell.length_c   1.000
_cell.angle_alpha   90.00
_cell.angle_beta   90.00
_cell.angle_gamma   90.00
#
_symmetry.space_group_name_H-M   'P 1'
#
loop_
_entity.id
_entity.type
_entity.pdbx_description
1 polymer ?
#
loop_
_entity_poly.entity_id
_entity_poly.type
_entity_poly.pdbx_seq_one_letter_code
_entity_poly.pdbx_strand_id
1 'polypeptide(L)'
;MLEDIKKELLNHPDKLKDVLEHFGYCNIIIREKYMQFGRDEVSSKKSIVIKLKENKFLYVHDYARNIQKDLFSYIMSQRHVEFSDVLNEVKKVIGITDYYDFFERRGIFGGFYERVRKRRTNSESKIYDESVLNEFSHFGNLRFLQDNISLNAQKFFEIGYDVESQGITIPIRNQFGQLMGIKERFNYDTEDGEMKYFYKYSCQMSNTLYGFSQNYNFLADGVILIFESEKSVMQCYTYGIRNCVALGSGSISKKQIQILLELNPQKIIFMHDVGYKMEYIMRNIELLQGYSRFIELEIGYWDFFGKDYSDKVSPSDMGKEKLDYILTNEIKMIGDD
;
A
#
# COMPACT_ATOMS: atom_id res chain seq x y z
N MET A 1 -9.00 15.20 -4.27
CA MET A 1 -8.08 15.54 -5.37
C MET A 1 -8.10 14.52 -6.51
N LEU A 2 -7.67 13.25 -6.36
CA LEU A 2 -7.70 12.27 -7.47
C LEU A 2 -9.12 11.99 -7.98
N GLU A 3 -10.07 11.82 -7.07
CA GLU A 3 -11.50 11.64 -7.44
C GLU A 3 -12.08 12.86 -8.18
N ASP A 4 -11.66 14.06 -7.81
CA ASP A 4 -12.10 15.29 -8.46
C ASP A 4 -11.55 15.37 -9.88
N ILE A 5 -10.29 14.97 -10.08
CA ILE A 5 -9.67 14.87 -11.42
C ILE A 5 -10.41 13.83 -12.28
N LYS A 6 -10.73 12.65 -11.70
CA LYS A 6 -11.50 11.61 -12.42
C LYS A 6 -12.89 12.09 -12.81
N LYS A 7 -13.58 12.82 -11.91
CA LYS A 7 -14.89 13.42 -12.20
C LYS A 7 -14.79 14.52 -13.26
N GLU A 8 -13.76 15.37 -13.19
CA GLU A 8 -13.51 16.41 -14.17
C GLU A 8 -13.32 15.82 -15.57
N LEU A 9 -12.51 14.75 -15.69
CA LEU A 9 -12.27 14.07 -16.96
C LEU A 9 -13.52 13.37 -17.52
N LEU A 10 -14.39 12.82 -16.66
CA LEU A 10 -15.64 12.22 -17.07
C LEU A 10 -16.68 13.26 -17.53
N ASN A 11 -16.70 14.42 -16.87
CA ASN A 11 -17.60 15.51 -17.20
C ASN A 11 -17.17 16.31 -18.43
N HIS A 12 -15.87 16.25 -18.77
CA HIS A 12 -15.27 16.97 -19.89
C HIS A 12 -14.53 16.00 -20.83
N PRO A 13 -15.25 15.27 -21.72
CA PRO A 13 -14.65 14.30 -22.63
C PRO A 13 -13.54 14.86 -23.53
N ASP A 14 -13.59 16.16 -23.85
CA ASP A 14 -12.52 16.81 -24.62
C ASP A 14 -11.22 16.85 -23.86
N LYS A 15 -11.23 17.18 -22.57
CA LYS A 15 -10.04 17.12 -21.70
C LYS A 15 -9.52 15.68 -21.54
N LEU A 16 -10.43 14.70 -21.47
CA LEU A 16 -10.05 13.30 -21.43
C LEU A 16 -9.36 12.88 -22.72
N LYS A 17 -9.84 13.38 -23.88
CA LYS A 17 -9.20 13.17 -25.17
C LYS A 17 -7.79 13.77 -25.18
N ASP A 18 -7.62 15.02 -24.75
CA ASP A 18 -6.32 15.69 -24.70
C ASP A 18 -5.32 14.90 -23.83
N VAL A 19 -5.77 14.37 -22.71
CA VAL A 19 -4.96 13.49 -21.84
C VAL A 19 -4.54 12.23 -22.57
N LEU A 20 -5.45 11.55 -23.26
CA LEU A 20 -5.13 10.33 -24.00
C LEU A 20 -4.15 10.61 -25.15
N GLU A 21 -4.34 11.70 -25.90
CA GLU A 21 -3.42 12.13 -26.97
C GLU A 21 -2.03 12.45 -26.41
N HIS A 22 -1.95 13.15 -25.27
CA HIS A 22 -0.69 13.45 -24.59
C HIS A 22 0.10 12.18 -24.23
N PHE A 23 -0.57 11.12 -23.80
CA PHE A 23 0.06 9.82 -23.55
C PHE A 23 0.22 8.95 -24.79
N GLY A 24 0.02 9.50 -26.00
CA GLY A 24 0.28 8.86 -27.28
C GLY A 24 -0.75 7.80 -27.69
N TYR A 25 -1.99 7.89 -27.18
CA TYR A 25 -3.11 7.13 -27.71
C TYR A 25 -3.70 7.83 -28.93
N CYS A 26 -4.13 7.06 -29.91
CA CYS A 26 -4.56 7.57 -31.21
C CYS A 26 -5.96 7.09 -31.60
N ASN A 27 -6.48 7.60 -32.71
CA ASN A 27 -7.78 7.21 -33.27
C ASN A 27 -8.93 7.34 -32.26
N ILE A 28 -8.94 8.42 -31.50
CA ILE A 28 -9.89 8.66 -30.40
C ILE A 28 -11.24 9.10 -31.01
N ILE A 29 -12.30 8.38 -30.65
CA ILE A 29 -13.68 8.72 -31.03
C ILE A 29 -14.50 8.92 -29.77
N ILE A 30 -15.09 10.09 -29.64
CA ILE A 30 -16.03 10.44 -28.57
C ILE A 30 -17.46 10.15 -29.07
N ARG A 31 -18.21 9.39 -28.25
CA ARG A 31 -19.63 9.12 -28.41
C ARG A 31 -20.37 9.58 -27.15
N GLU A 32 -21.68 9.71 -27.22
CA GLU A 32 -22.49 10.18 -26.09
C GLU A 32 -22.33 9.36 -24.81
N LYS A 33 -22.12 8.04 -24.92
CA LYS A 33 -22.06 7.11 -23.77
C LYS A 33 -20.67 6.57 -23.50
N TYR A 34 -19.74 6.67 -24.44
CA TYR A 34 -18.41 6.10 -24.32
C TYR A 34 -17.39 6.79 -25.24
N MET A 35 -16.13 6.62 -24.91
CA MET A 35 -14.98 7.00 -25.74
C MET A 35 -14.25 5.73 -26.14
N GLN A 36 -13.83 5.62 -27.42
CA GLN A 36 -12.98 4.52 -27.88
C GLN A 36 -11.71 5.05 -28.52
N PHE A 37 -10.61 4.30 -28.38
CA PHE A 37 -9.31 4.70 -28.89
C PHE A 37 -8.39 3.53 -29.21
N GLY A 38 -7.29 3.80 -29.92
CA GLY A 38 -6.20 2.88 -30.24
C GLY A 38 -4.95 3.17 -29.42
N ARG A 39 -4.04 2.19 -29.32
CA ARG A 39 -2.78 2.32 -28.57
C ARG A 39 -1.72 3.13 -29.29
N ASP A 40 -1.71 3.03 -30.62
CA ASP A 40 -0.73 3.63 -31.51
C ASP A 40 -1.37 3.89 -32.88
N GLU A 41 -0.64 4.59 -33.75
CA GLU A 41 -1.11 4.94 -35.10
C GLU A 41 -1.28 3.71 -36.01
N VAL A 42 -0.54 2.65 -35.78
CA VAL A 42 -0.53 1.42 -36.58
C VAL A 42 -1.72 0.52 -36.24
N SER A 43 -2.23 0.61 -35.03
CA SER A 43 -3.37 -0.20 -34.60
C SER A 43 -4.68 0.36 -35.17
N SER A 44 -5.16 -0.20 -36.26
CA SER A 44 -6.46 0.11 -36.83
C SER A 44 -7.64 -0.28 -35.94
N LYS A 45 -7.38 -1.05 -34.87
CA LYS A 45 -8.40 -1.58 -33.95
C LYS A 45 -8.61 -0.65 -32.76
N LYS A 46 -9.77 -0.01 -32.72
CA LYS A 46 -10.25 0.81 -31.58
C LYS A 46 -10.80 -0.10 -30.49
N SER A 47 -9.92 -0.90 -29.87
CA SER A 47 -10.32 -1.93 -28.92
C SER A 47 -10.38 -1.49 -27.48
N ILE A 48 -10.02 -0.23 -27.19
CA ILE A 48 -9.98 0.32 -25.84
C ILE A 48 -11.16 1.28 -25.68
N VAL A 49 -11.92 1.08 -24.60
CA VAL A 49 -13.18 1.80 -24.38
C VAL A 49 -13.22 2.35 -22.94
N ILE A 50 -13.63 3.61 -22.82
CA ILE A 50 -14.00 4.24 -21.54
C ILE A 50 -15.50 4.57 -21.61
N LYS A 51 -16.30 4.05 -20.68
CA LYS A 51 -17.69 4.48 -20.51
C LYS A 51 -17.70 5.88 -19.89
N LEU A 52 -18.43 6.82 -20.46
CA LEU A 52 -18.56 8.20 -19.93
C LEU A 52 -19.72 8.32 -18.96
N LYS A 53 -20.76 7.52 -19.10
CA LYS A 53 -21.92 7.44 -18.17
C LYS A 53 -21.79 6.21 -17.30
N GLU A 54 -22.22 6.31 -16.03
CA GLU A 54 -22.17 5.22 -15.03
C GLU A 54 -20.77 4.74 -14.63
N ASN A 55 -19.73 5.48 -15.01
CA ASN A 55 -18.34 5.13 -14.70
C ASN A 55 -17.79 6.04 -13.60
N LYS A 56 -18.00 5.67 -12.33
CA LYS A 56 -17.56 6.48 -11.18
C LYS A 56 -16.03 6.53 -11.01
N PHE A 57 -15.31 5.57 -11.58
CA PHE A 57 -13.88 5.36 -11.30
C PHE A 57 -12.97 5.57 -12.51
N LEU A 58 -13.52 6.01 -13.65
CA LEU A 58 -12.79 6.20 -14.91
C LEU A 58 -12.12 4.89 -15.39
N TYR A 59 -12.87 3.78 -15.35
CA TYR A 59 -12.39 2.48 -15.82
C TYR A 59 -12.22 2.45 -17.35
N VAL A 60 -11.10 1.84 -17.75
CA VAL A 60 -10.73 1.53 -19.13
C VAL A 60 -10.93 0.02 -19.35
N HIS A 61 -11.60 -0.32 -20.42
CA HIS A 61 -11.75 -1.70 -20.90
C HIS A 61 -10.94 -1.88 -22.18
N ASP A 62 -9.88 -2.66 -22.13
CA ASP A 62 -9.10 -3.06 -23.29
C ASP A 62 -9.55 -4.46 -23.73
N TYR A 63 -10.48 -4.51 -24.68
CA TYR A 63 -11.07 -5.76 -25.15
C TYR A 63 -10.09 -6.67 -25.89
N ALA A 64 -9.03 -6.12 -26.49
CA ALA A 64 -8.04 -6.93 -27.20
C ALA A 64 -7.13 -7.72 -26.26
N ARG A 65 -6.93 -7.24 -25.02
CA ARG A 65 -6.09 -7.87 -24.01
C ARG A 65 -6.89 -8.39 -22.81
N ASN A 66 -8.19 -8.22 -22.81
CA ASN A 66 -9.08 -8.54 -21.69
C ASN A 66 -8.65 -7.88 -20.37
N ILE A 67 -8.27 -6.59 -20.43
CA ILE A 67 -7.80 -5.82 -19.28
C ILE A 67 -8.89 -4.83 -18.88
N GLN A 68 -9.21 -4.77 -17.59
CA GLN A 68 -10.01 -3.72 -16.98
C GLN A 68 -9.23 -3.08 -15.83
N LYS A 69 -8.90 -1.79 -15.98
CA LYS A 69 -8.18 -1.00 -14.96
C LYS A 69 -8.73 0.43 -14.95
N ASP A 70 -8.50 1.18 -13.88
CA ASP A 70 -8.69 2.64 -13.95
C ASP A 70 -7.67 3.27 -14.91
N LEU A 71 -8.01 4.45 -15.46
CA LEU A 71 -7.19 5.11 -16.49
C LEU A 71 -5.73 5.32 -16.06
N PHE A 72 -5.49 5.74 -14.81
CA PHE A 72 -4.13 6.01 -14.34
C PHE A 72 -3.31 4.73 -14.28
N SER A 73 -3.85 3.67 -13.69
CA SER A 73 -3.22 2.34 -13.64
C SER A 73 -3.04 1.74 -15.02
N TYR A 74 -3.97 2.01 -15.96
CA TYR A 74 -3.84 1.57 -17.34
C TYR A 74 -2.67 2.27 -18.03
N ILE A 75 -2.55 3.61 -17.93
CA ILE A 75 -1.45 4.39 -18.49
C ILE A 75 -0.11 3.94 -17.92
N MET A 76 -0.01 3.82 -16.57
CA MET A 76 1.19 3.32 -15.90
C MET A 76 1.66 1.99 -16.48
N SER A 77 0.75 1.03 -16.59
CA SER A 77 1.08 -0.31 -17.08
C SER A 77 1.46 -0.36 -18.57
N GLN A 78 0.95 0.56 -19.39
CA GLN A 78 1.23 0.60 -20.84
C GLN A 78 2.47 1.43 -21.18
N ARG A 79 2.81 2.43 -20.35
CA ARG A 79 3.91 3.37 -20.61
C ARG A 79 5.11 3.14 -19.68
N HIS A 80 5.00 2.21 -18.72
CA HIS A 80 6.05 1.90 -17.74
C HIS A 80 6.52 3.13 -16.96
N VAL A 81 5.58 3.97 -16.54
CA VAL A 81 5.82 5.21 -15.80
C VAL A 81 5.20 5.15 -14.41
N GLU A 82 5.72 5.93 -13.47
CA GLU A 82 5.23 5.99 -12.10
C GLU A 82 3.91 6.77 -11.99
N PHE A 83 3.12 6.46 -10.95
CA PHE A 83 1.83 7.11 -10.71
C PHE A 83 1.96 8.63 -10.55
N SER A 84 3.00 9.09 -9.85
CA SER A 84 3.28 10.51 -9.66
C SER A 84 3.45 11.26 -11.00
N ASP A 85 4.13 10.62 -11.94
CA ASP A 85 4.40 11.22 -13.24
C ASP A 85 3.13 11.30 -14.08
N VAL A 86 2.35 10.21 -14.11
CA VAL A 86 1.04 10.22 -14.79
C VAL A 86 0.13 11.30 -14.20
N LEU A 87 0.05 11.41 -12.88
CA LEU A 87 -0.80 12.39 -12.21
C LEU A 87 -0.36 13.82 -12.52
N ASN A 88 0.95 14.09 -12.48
CA ASN A 88 1.50 15.41 -12.79
C ASN A 88 1.27 15.82 -14.25
N GLU A 89 1.45 14.89 -15.20
CA GLU A 89 1.20 15.17 -16.61
C GLU A 89 -0.29 15.38 -16.89
N VAL A 90 -1.16 14.56 -16.29
CA VAL A 90 -2.62 14.77 -16.39
C VAL A 90 -3.01 16.15 -15.86
N LYS A 91 -2.49 16.57 -14.70
CA LYS A 91 -2.75 17.90 -14.14
C LYS A 91 -2.32 19.01 -15.07
N LYS A 92 -1.13 18.90 -15.70
CA LYS A 92 -0.64 19.87 -16.68
C LYS A 92 -1.59 20.00 -17.86
N VAL A 93 -2.00 18.87 -18.45
CA VAL A 93 -2.88 18.84 -19.62
C VAL A 93 -4.24 19.45 -19.32
N ILE A 94 -4.83 19.17 -18.15
CA ILE A 94 -6.15 19.72 -17.78
C ILE A 94 -6.08 21.12 -17.17
N GLY A 95 -4.86 21.70 -17.08
CA GLY A 95 -4.66 23.07 -16.60
C GLY A 95 -4.76 23.22 -15.07
N ILE A 96 -4.62 22.14 -14.31
CA ILE A 96 -4.53 22.20 -12.85
C ILE A 96 -3.07 22.40 -12.47
N THR A 97 -2.68 23.65 -12.23
CA THR A 97 -1.37 23.97 -11.64
C THR A 97 -1.50 24.08 -10.14
N ASP A 98 -0.79 23.22 -9.39
CA ASP A 98 -0.84 23.18 -7.91
C ASP A 98 -0.49 24.52 -7.24
N TYR A 99 0.07 25.47 -7.97
CA TYR A 99 0.54 26.76 -7.46
C TYR A 99 -0.51 27.88 -7.54
N TYR A 100 -1.40 27.89 -8.56
CA TYR A 100 -2.36 28.99 -8.74
C TYR A 100 -3.70 28.77 -8.03
N ASP A 101 -4.15 27.52 -7.92
CA ASP A 101 -5.42 27.18 -7.25
C ASP A 101 -5.34 27.35 -5.70
N PHE A 102 -4.10 27.40 -5.16
CA PHE A 102 -3.88 27.58 -3.73
C PHE A 102 -4.14 29.03 -3.25
N PHE A 103 -3.92 30.02 -4.12
CA PHE A 103 -4.03 31.42 -3.74
C PHE A 103 -5.35 32.11 -4.16
N GLU A 104 -5.98 31.68 -5.26
CA GLU A 104 -7.19 32.36 -5.75
C GLU A 104 -8.48 31.94 -5.07
N ARG A 105 -8.57 30.72 -4.52
CA ARG A 105 -9.80 30.24 -3.87
C ARG A 105 -9.85 30.40 -2.36
N ARG A 106 -8.80 30.92 -1.74
CA ARG A 106 -8.72 30.96 -0.28
C ARG A 106 -8.30 32.34 0.22
N GLY A 107 -9.26 33.08 0.77
CA GLY A 107 -8.94 34.14 1.71
C GLY A 107 -7.99 33.61 2.82
N ILE A 108 -7.22 34.48 3.43
CA ILE A 108 -6.14 34.19 4.41
C ILE A 108 -6.51 33.12 5.46
N PHE A 109 -7.78 32.95 5.76
CA PHE A 109 -8.30 31.98 6.73
C PHE A 109 -8.85 30.67 6.10
N GLY A 110 -9.06 30.60 4.78
CA GLY A 110 -9.64 29.41 4.13
C GLY A 110 -8.77 28.15 4.29
N GLY A 111 -7.43 28.30 4.23
CA GLY A 111 -6.50 27.21 4.48
C GLY A 111 -6.43 26.73 5.93
N PHE A 112 -6.77 27.60 6.89
CA PHE A 112 -6.88 27.23 8.31
C PHE A 112 -8.16 26.41 8.54
N TYR A 113 -9.30 26.89 8.03
CA TYR A 113 -10.59 26.19 8.15
C TYR A 113 -10.60 24.83 7.46
N GLU A 114 -9.96 24.67 6.29
CA GLU A 114 -9.83 23.36 5.66
C GLU A 114 -8.86 22.43 6.39
N ARG A 115 -7.77 22.94 6.97
CA ARG A 115 -6.90 22.12 7.83
C ARG A 115 -7.64 21.65 9.09
N VAL A 116 -8.45 22.50 9.68
CA VAL A 116 -9.32 22.15 10.82
C VAL A 116 -10.43 21.20 10.38
N ARG A 117 -11.01 21.39 9.20
CA ARG A 117 -12.04 20.51 8.63
C ARG A 117 -11.44 19.17 8.20
N LYS A 118 -10.26 19.14 7.59
CA LYS A 118 -9.50 17.89 7.29
C LYS A 118 -9.04 17.18 8.57
N ARG A 119 -8.75 17.90 9.65
CA ARG A 119 -8.54 17.26 10.97
C ARG A 119 -9.83 16.65 11.55
N ARG A 120 -10.99 17.17 11.20
CA ARG A 120 -12.32 16.58 11.57
C ARG A 120 -12.79 15.50 10.60
N THR A 121 -12.26 15.45 9.37
CA THR A 121 -12.43 14.35 8.42
C THR A 121 -11.21 13.41 8.39
N ASN A 122 -10.56 13.19 9.53
CA ASN A 122 -9.98 11.88 9.77
C ASN A 122 -11.18 10.94 9.70
N SER A 123 -11.36 10.29 8.56
CA SER A 123 -12.36 9.25 8.42
C SER A 123 -12.08 8.28 9.55
N GLU A 124 -12.99 8.21 10.50
CA GLU A 124 -12.93 7.18 11.52
C GLU A 124 -12.74 5.88 10.77
N SER A 125 -11.67 5.16 11.10
CA SER A 125 -11.38 3.89 10.44
C SER A 125 -12.60 3.02 10.64
N LYS A 126 -13.14 2.47 9.56
CA LYS A 126 -14.32 1.61 9.65
C LYS A 126 -13.95 0.40 10.52
N ILE A 127 -14.78 0.11 11.50
CA ILE A 127 -14.68 -1.09 12.33
C ILE A 127 -15.78 -2.05 11.84
N TYR A 128 -15.39 -3.29 11.61
CA TYR A 128 -16.29 -4.35 11.20
C TYR A 128 -16.67 -5.21 12.40
N ASP A 129 -17.87 -5.78 12.35
CA ASP A 129 -18.32 -6.75 13.34
C ASP A 129 -17.50 -8.05 13.23
N GLU A 130 -17.17 -8.67 14.35
CA GLU A 130 -16.38 -9.91 14.39
C GLU A 130 -17.08 -11.07 13.67
N SER A 131 -18.40 -11.04 13.56
CA SER A 131 -19.19 -12.06 12.85
C SER A 131 -18.82 -12.18 11.37
N VAL A 132 -18.21 -11.13 10.77
CA VAL A 132 -17.70 -11.17 9.41
C VAL A 132 -16.65 -12.28 9.23
N LEU A 133 -15.88 -12.61 10.26
CA LEU A 133 -14.90 -13.70 10.21
C LEU A 133 -15.55 -15.07 10.02
N ASN A 134 -16.83 -15.24 10.40
CA ASN A 134 -17.57 -16.49 10.22
C ASN A 134 -17.92 -16.77 8.75
N GLU A 135 -17.74 -15.81 7.85
CA GLU A 135 -17.91 -16.01 6.40
C GLU A 135 -16.81 -16.89 5.81
N PHE A 136 -15.67 -17.05 6.53
CA PHE A 136 -14.49 -17.74 6.05
C PHE A 136 -14.27 -19.06 6.77
N SER A 137 -13.69 -20.02 6.06
CA SER A 137 -13.29 -21.30 6.64
C SER A 137 -11.96 -21.15 7.38
N HIS A 138 -11.90 -21.61 8.62
CA HIS A 138 -10.70 -21.54 9.48
C HIS A 138 -9.98 -22.90 9.50
N PHE A 139 -9.12 -23.12 8.53
CA PHE A 139 -8.22 -24.27 8.50
C PHE A 139 -6.83 -23.84 8.08
N GLY A 140 -5.82 -24.66 8.41
CA GLY A 140 -4.44 -24.38 8.02
C GLY A 140 -4.27 -24.37 6.51
N ASN A 141 -3.71 -23.30 5.98
CA ASN A 141 -3.43 -23.15 4.57
C ASN A 141 -2.04 -23.69 4.22
N LEU A 142 -1.95 -24.58 3.24
CA LEU A 142 -0.70 -25.24 2.83
C LEU A 142 0.30 -24.25 2.22
N ARG A 143 -0.18 -23.25 1.46
CA ARG A 143 0.68 -22.21 0.88
C ARG A 143 1.39 -21.41 1.96
N PHE A 144 0.69 -21.07 3.05
CA PHE A 144 1.32 -20.39 4.18
C PHE A 144 2.31 -21.27 4.93
N LEU A 145 2.07 -22.61 4.99
CA LEU A 145 3.09 -23.52 5.53
C LEU A 145 4.35 -23.53 4.66
N GLN A 146 4.21 -23.53 3.32
CA GLN A 146 5.34 -23.43 2.38
C GLN A 146 6.08 -22.08 2.52
N ASP A 147 5.36 -21.01 2.88
CA ASP A 147 5.92 -19.69 3.18
C ASP A 147 6.49 -19.62 4.62
N ASN A 148 6.76 -20.74 5.30
CA ASN A 148 7.26 -20.81 6.69
C ASN A 148 6.32 -20.16 7.73
N ILE A 149 5.02 -20.18 7.52
CA ILE A 149 4.02 -19.71 8.49
C ILE A 149 3.34 -20.92 9.12
N SER A 150 3.70 -21.25 10.34
CA SER A 150 3.19 -22.42 11.06
C SER A 150 1.67 -22.38 11.27
N LEU A 151 1.05 -23.54 11.48
CA LEU A 151 -0.38 -23.64 11.82
C LEU A 151 -0.73 -22.83 13.07
N ASN A 152 0.18 -22.78 14.05
CA ASN A 152 -0.01 -21.97 15.24
C ASN A 152 -0.03 -20.46 14.93
N ALA A 153 0.85 -20.00 14.01
CA ALA A 153 0.85 -18.62 13.54
C ALA A 153 -0.44 -18.31 12.78
N GLN A 154 -0.85 -19.18 11.85
CA GLN A 154 -2.09 -19.02 11.10
C GLN A 154 -3.31 -18.92 12.04
N LYS A 155 -3.40 -19.79 13.03
CA LYS A 155 -4.47 -19.73 14.03
C LYS A 155 -4.41 -18.47 14.89
N PHE A 156 -3.22 -18.07 15.31
CA PHE A 156 -3.02 -16.88 16.17
C PHE A 156 -3.41 -15.57 15.45
N PHE A 157 -3.11 -15.48 14.17
CA PHE A 157 -3.47 -14.34 13.33
C PHE A 157 -4.83 -14.50 12.63
N GLU A 158 -5.62 -15.51 13.03
CA GLU A 158 -7.00 -15.74 12.56
C GLU A 158 -7.10 -15.89 11.03
N ILE A 159 -6.07 -16.49 10.43
CA ILE A 159 -6.04 -16.75 8.99
C ILE A 159 -7.20 -17.64 8.60
N GLY A 160 -7.94 -17.22 7.60
CA GLY A 160 -9.07 -17.97 7.06
C GLY A 160 -8.90 -18.24 5.56
N TYR A 161 -9.93 -18.80 4.99
CA TYR A 161 -10.02 -19.10 3.56
C TYR A 161 -11.40 -18.78 3.04
N ASP A 162 -11.47 -17.96 2.02
CA ASP A 162 -12.69 -17.68 1.29
C ASP A 162 -12.88 -18.73 0.19
N VAL A 163 -13.92 -19.54 0.33
CA VAL A 163 -14.22 -20.63 -0.62
C VAL A 163 -14.68 -20.07 -1.97
N GLU A 164 -15.35 -18.93 -1.98
CA GLU A 164 -15.88 -18.32 -3.19
C GLU A 164 -14.77 -17.76 -4.09
N SER A 165 -13.88 -16.95 -3.52
CA SER A 165 -12.76 -16.33 -4.24
C SER A 165 -11.52 -17.23 -4.30
N GLN A 166 -11.50 -18.34 -3.55
CA GLN A 166 -10.35 -19.23 -3.38
C GLN A 166 -9.12 -18.51 -2.83
N GLY A 167 -9.33 -17.54 -1.96
CA GLY A 167 -8.30 -16.69 -1.39
C GLY A 167 -8.03 -16.93 0.10
N ILE A 168 -6.80 -16.67 0.53
CA ILE A 168 -6.40 -16.74 1.93
C ILE A 168 -6.73 -15.41 2.57
N THR A 169 -7.58 -15.42 3.59
CA THR A 169 -8.01 -14.18 4.27
C THR A 169 -7.12 -13.85 5.45
N ILE A 170 -6.74 -12.57 5.57
CA ILE A 170 -5.83 -12.02 6.57
C ILE A 170 -6.58 -10.89 7.27
N PRO A 171 -7.11 -11.11 8.47
CA PRO A 171 -7.77 -10.06 9.25
C PRO A 171 -6.78 -8.98 9.68
N ILE A 172 -7.17 -7.73 9.48
CA ILE A 172 -6.39 -6.56 9.90
C ILE A 172 -7.06 -5.94 11.13
N ARG A 173 -6.31 -5.86 12.22
CA ARG A 173 -6.80 -5.31 13.50
C ARG A 173 -6.11 -3.99 13.83
N ASN A 174 -6.83 -3.10 14.52
CA ASN A 174 -6.23 -1.87 15.05
C ASN A 174 -5.48 -2.14 16.37
N GLN A 175 -4.93 -1.09 16.96
CA GLN A 175 -4.19 -1.16 18.22
C GLN A 175 -5.05 -1.65 19.42
N PHE A 176 -6.36 -1.57 19.32
CA PHE A 176 -7.32 -2.04 20.33
C PHE A 176 -7.82 -3.47 20.05
N GLY A 177 -7.31 -4.13 19.02
CA GLY A 177 -7.72 -5.47 18.63
C GLY A 177 -9.01 -5.54 17.79
N GLN A 178 -9.64 -4.40 17.47
CA GLN A 178 -10.88 -4.35 16.68
C GLN A 178 -10.61 -4.63 15.20
N LEU A 179 -11.51 -5.34 14.53
CA LEU A 179 -11.40 -5.69 13.11
C LEU A 179 -11.59 -4.47 12.21
N MET A 180 -10.53 -4.05 11.51
CA MET A 180 -10.56 -2.90 10.60
C MET A 180 -10.81 -3.28 9.14
N GLY A 181 -10.52 -4.52 8.76
CA GLY A 181 -10.70 -5.01 7.41
C GLY A 181 -10.12 -6.39 7.22
N ILE A 182 -10.28 -6.91 6.01
CA ILE A 182 -9.77 -8.24 5.66
C ILE A 182 -9.05 -8.12 4.32
N LYS A 183 -7.76 -8.39 4.33
CA LYS A 183 -6.93 -8.52 3.15
C LYS A 183 -7.01 -9.96 2.67
N GLU A 184 -6.97 -10.17 1.38
CA GLU A 184 -7.04 -11.49 0.79
C GLU A 184 -5.86 -11.70 -0.13
N ARG A 185 -5.21 -12.86 -0.03
CA ARG A 185 -4.14 -13.30 -0.92
C ARG A 185 -4.66 -14.42 -1.81
N PHE A 186 -4.43 -14.33 -3.10
CA PHE A 186 -4.73 -15.43 -4.01
C PHE A 186 -3.95 -16.69 -3.61
N ASN A 187 -4.66 -17.83 -3.60
CA ASN A 187 -4.08 -19.13 -3.25
C ASN A 187 -3.46 -19.85 -4.46
N TYR A 188 -3.14 -19.10 -5.51
CA TYR A 188 -2.46 -19.57 -6.72
C TYR A 188 -1.32 -18.62 -7.09
N ASP A 189 -0.44 -19.06 -7.99
CA ASP A 189 0.65 -18.23 -8.47
C ASP A 189 0.12 -17.23 -9.48
N THR A 190 0.37 -15.95 -9.21
CA THR A 190 0.05 -14.83 -10.09
C THR A 190 1.17 -14.62 -11.09
N GLU A 191 0.85 -14.15 -12.30
CA GLU A 191 1.85 -13.77 -13.29
C GLU A 191 2.64 -12.51 -12.82
N ASP A 192 3.83 -12.29 -13.40
CA ASP A 192 4.64 -11.12 -13.07
C ASP A 192 3.88 -9.82 -13.39
N GLY A 193 3.74 -8.98 -12.36
CA GLY A 193 3.01 -7.71 -12.44
C GLY A 193 1.53 -7.80 -12.05
N GLU A 194 0.99 -8.97 -11.74
CA GLU A 194 -0.33 -9.11 -11.17
C GLU A 194 -0.34 -8.83 -9.65
N MET A 195 -1.45 -8.27 -9.17
CA MET A 195 -1.64 -8.07 -7.73
C MET A 195 -1.85 -9.41 -7.04
N LYS A 196 -0.99 -9.71 -6.06
CA LYS A 196 -1.10 -10.92 -5.21
C LYS A 196 -2.14 -10.79 -4.10
N TYR A 197 -2.53 -9.56 -3.78
CA TYR A 197 -3.40 -9.20 -2.66
C TYR A 197 -4.48 -8.21 -3.08
N PHE A 198 -5.64 -8.31 -2.47
CA PHE A 198 -6.71 -7.31 -2.54
C PHE A 198 -7.44 -7.20 -1.18
N TYR A 199 -8.34 -6.24 -1.04
CA TYR A 199 -9.14 -6.11 0.17
C TYR A 199 -10.55 -6.65 -0.07
N LYS A 200 -10.90 -7.75 0.61
CA LYS A 200 -12.30 -8.25 0.69
C LYS A 200 -13.14 -7.26 1.49
N TYR A 201 -12.60 -6.83 2.63
CA TYR A 201 -13.13 -5.76 3.47
C TYR A 201 -12.07 -4.67 3.57
N SER A 202 -12.37 -3.50 2.98
CA SER A 202 -11.39 -2.42 2.84
C SER A 202 -10.96 -1.85 4.18
N CYS A 203 -9.65 -1.63 4.36
CA CYS A 203 -9.11 -0.89 5.49
C CYS A 203 -8.05 0.12 5.05
N GLN A 204 -7.77 1.07 5.94
CA GLN A 204 -6.68 2.03 5.76
C GLN A 204 -5.47 1.56 6.56
N MET A 205 -4.57 0.79 5.94
CA MET A 205 -3.34 0.30 6.59
C MET A 205 -2.49 1.43 7.19
N SER A 206 -2.52 2.62 6.61
CA SER A 206 -1.83 3.80 7.15
C SER A 206 -2.32 4.25 8.54
N ASN A 207 -3.45 3.72 9.02
CA ASN A 207 -4.01 4.05 10.34
C ASN A 207 -3.76 2.97 11.39
N THR A 208 -3.08 1.88 11.04
CA THR A 208 -2.76 0.77 11.94
C THR A 208 -1.42 0.13 11.57
N LEU A 209 -0.99 -0.82 12.40
CA LEU A 209 0.17 -1.68 12.19
C LEU A 209 -0.26 -3.13 12.34
N TYR A 210 0.01 -3.96 11.34
CA TYR A 210 -0.32 -5.37 11.42
C TYR A 210 0.50 -6.06 12.52
N GLY A 211 -0.15 -6.89 13.30
CA GLY A 211 0.47 -7.59 14.42
C GLY A 211 0.61 -6.77 15.70
N PHE A 212 0.25 -5.48 15.69
CA PHE A 212 0.41 -4.61 16.86
C PHE A 212 -0.38 -5.12 18.07
N SER A 213 -1.68 -5.32 17.97
CA SER A 213 -2.51 -5.79 19.09
C SER A 213 -2.14 -7.19 19.54
N GLN A 214 -1.79 -8.08 18.60
CA GLN A 214 -1.41 -9.46 18.88
C GLN A 214 -0.04 -9.56 19.58
N ASN A 215 0.88 -8.67 19.27
CA ASN A 215 2.25 -8.64 19.80
C ASN A 215 2.47 -7.60 20.91
N TYR A 216 1.44 -6.88 21.33
CA TYR A 216 1.52 -5.72 22.22
C TYR A 216 2.46 -5.91 23.42
N ASN A 217 2.35 -7.04 24.13
CA ASN A 217 3.17 -7.33 25.33
C ASN A 217 4.67 -7.49 25.02
N PHE A 218 5.06 -7.58 23.77
CA PHE A 218 6.46 -7.74 23.33
C PHE A 218 7.01 -6.49 22.65
N LEU A 219 6.16 -5.48 22.43
CA LEU A 219 6.53 -4.26 21.74
C LEU A 219 6.87 -3.12 22.71
N ALA A 220 6.26 -3.11 23.91
CA ALA A 220 6.42 -2.03 24.88
C ALA A 220 7.83 -2.01 25.49
N ASP A 221 8.38 -0.81 25.70
CA ASP A 221 9.65 -0.54 26.36
C ASP A 221 10.87 -1.31 25.80
N GLY A 222 10.85 -1.67 24.52
CA GLY A 222 11.86 -2.53 23.93
C GLY A 222 12.26 -2.18 22.51
N VAL A 223 12.77 -3.20 21.82
CA VAL A 223 13.15 -3.15 20.40
C VAL A 223 11.96 -3.53 19.56
N ILE A 224 11.61 -2.72 18.56
CA ILE A 224 10.54 -2.99 17.59
C ILE A 224 11.13 -3.19 16.20
N LEU A 225 10.83 -4.33 15.59
CA LEU A 225 11.15 -4.63 14.20
C LEU A 225 9.97 -4.25 13.31
N ILE A 226 10.22 -3.43 12.29
CA ILE A 226 9.20 -2.97 11.35
C ILE A 226 9.41 -3.61 9.99
N PHE A 227 8.50 -4.49 9.57
CA PHE A 227 8.47 -5.12 8.27
C PHE A 227 7.50 -4.41 7.30
N GLU A 228 7.59 -4.75 6.03
CA GLU A 228 6.65 -4.25 5.03
C GLU A 228 5.33 -5.03 5.05
N SER A 229 5.41 -6.36 5.07
CA SER A 229 4.27 -7.24 4.83
C SER A 229 3.78 -7.98 6.07
N GLU A 230 2.49 -8.30 6.08
CA GLU A 230 1.83 -9.12 7.11
C GLU A 230 2.46 -10.53 7.19
N LYS A 231 2.92 -11.05 6.04
CA LYS A 231 3.60 -12.34 5.93
C LYS A 231 4.82 -12.41 6.85
N SER A 232 5.64 -11.37 6.83
CA SER A 232 6.86 -11.29 7.63
C SER A 232 6.59 -11.36 9.14
N VAL A 233 5.53 -10.72 9.60
CA VAL A 233 5.12 -10.79 11.02
C VAL A 233 4.68 -12.21 11.41
N MET A 234 3.95 -12.91 10.54
CA MET A 234 3.52 -14.30 10.77
C MET A 234 4.70 -15.28 10.73
N GLN A 235 5.69 -15.05 9.86
CA GLN A 235 6.94 -15.82 9.84
C GLN A 235 7.74 -15.58 11.12
N CYS A 236 7.90 -14.33 11.54
CA CYS A 236 8.55 -13.98 12.81
C CYS A 236 7.89 -14.68 14.00
N TYR A 237 6.56 -14.72 14.07
CA TYR A 237 5.85 -15.49 15.07
C TYR A 237 6.26 -16.97 15.06
N THR A 238 6.34 -17.57 13.88
CA THR A 238 6.77 -18.97 13.72
C THR A 238 8.19 -19.19 14.25
N TYR A 239 9.05 -18.21 14.10
CA TYR A 239 10.45 -18.25 14.59
C TYR A 239 10.60 -17.90 16.08
N GLY A 240 9.51 -17.52 16.76
CA GLY A 240 9.51 -17.10 18.15
C GLY A 240 9.84 -15.63 18.37
N ILE A 241 9.89 -14.83 17.30
CA ILE A 241 10.13 -13.39 17.33
C ILE A 241 8.78 -12.67 17.37
N ARG A 242 8.50 -11.98 18.47
CA ARG A 242 7.20 -11.36 18.74
C ARG A 242 7.25 -9.82 18.74
N ASN A 243 8.42 -9.23 18.85
CA ASN A 243 8.62 -7.78 18.91
C ASN A 243 8.63 -7.15 17.48
N CYS A 244 7.64 -7.50 16.68
CA CYS A 244 7.56 -7.06 15.29
C CYS A 244 6.15 -6.65 14.87
N VAL A 245 6.09 -5.74 13.91
CA VAL A 245 4.87 -5.23 13.26
C VAL A 245 5.11 -5.05 11.76
N ALA A 246 4.02 -4.93 10.98
CA ALA A 246 4.14 -4.56 9.56
C ALA A 246 3.37 -3.29 9.22
N LEU A 247 3.93 -2.52 8.28
CA LEU A 247 3.34 -1.28 7.76
C LEU A 247 2.19 -1.56 6.76
N GLY A 248 2.24 -2.72 6.08
CA GLY A 248 1.37 -3.03 4.93
C GLY A 248 1.75 -2.27 3.65
N SER A 249 2.87 -1.57 3.67
CA SER A 249 3.47 -0.83 2.54
C SER A 249 4.93 -0.50 2.84
N GLY A 250 5.69 -0.02 1.84
CA GLY A 250 7.09 0.39 2.04
C GLY A 250 7.29 1.72 2.78
N SER A 251 6.21 2.45 3.11
CA SER A 251 6.31 3.78 3.73
C SER A 251 5.53 3.85 5.02
N ILE A 252 6.17 4.39 6.07
CA ILE A 252 5.53 4.63 7.36
C ILE A 252 4.67 5.90 7.32
N SER A 253 3.48 5.85 7.92
CA SER A 253 2.59 7.00 8.04
C SER A 253 2.77 7.73 9.37
N LYS A 254 2.30 8.99 9.43
CA LYS A 254 2.29 9.77 10.69
C LYS A 254 1.48 9.09 11.78
N LYS A 255 0.37 8.43 11.43
CA LYS A 255 -0.47 7.74 12.41
C LYS A 255 0.21 6.48 12.95
N GLN A 256 0.89 5.72 12.08
CA GLN A 256 1.69 4.57 12.48
C GLN A 256 2.84 4.95 13.42
N ILE A 257 3.52 6.09 13.13
CA ILE A 257 4.54 6.63 14.04
C ILE A 257 3.94 6.95 15.41
N GLN A 258 2.80 7.65 15.46
CA GLN A 258 2.14 7.95 16.74
C GLN A 258 1.84 6.68 17.56
N ILE A 259 1.29 5.64 16.90
CA ILE A 259 0.98 4.35 17.54
C ILE A 259 2.27 3.69 18.08
N LEU A 260 3.38 3.74 17.33
CA LEU A 260 4.67 3.18 17.79
C LEU A 260 5.23 3.95 18.99
N LEU A 261 5.19 5.27 18.95
CA LEU A 261 5.76 6.11 20.02
C LEU A 261 4.94 6.05 21.33
N GLU A 262 3.65 5.69 21.27
CA GLU A 262 2.84 5.41 22.46
C GLU A 262 3.36 4.21 23.28
N LEU A 263 4.18 3.31 22.67
CA LEU A 263 4.80 2.17 23.33
C LEU A 263 6.11 2.50 24.07
N ASN A 264 6.59 3.74 23.98
CA ASN A 264 7.89 4.16 24.52
C ASN A 264 9.07 3.25 24.10
N PRO A 265 9.26 2.97 22.79
CA PRO A 265 10.29 2.04 22.34
C PRO A 265 11.68 2.58 22.61
N GLN A 266 12.61 1.70 22.97
CA GLN A 266 14.03 2.04 23.09
C GLN A 266 14.71 2.06 21.72
N LYS A 267 14.28 1.13 20.84
CA LYS A 267 14.88 0.98 19.51
C LYS A 267 13.83 0.60 18.46
N ILE A 268 13.92 1.20 17.28
CA ILE A 268 13.12 0.82 16.11
C ILE A 268 14.06 0.47 14.96
N ILE A 269 13.84 -0.71 14.35
CA ILE A 269 14.64 -1.21 13.25
C ILE A 269 13.75 -1.46 12.04
N PHE A 270 14.04 -0.80 10.92
CA PHE A 270 13.35 -1.02 9.66
C PHE A 270 13.94 -2.22 8.91
N MET A 271 13.10 -3.21 8.64
CA MET A 271 13.41 -4.49 7.98
C MET A 271 12.77 -4.52 6.59
N HIS A 272 13.17 -3.59 5.71
CA HIS A 272 12.64 -3.51 4.35
C HIS A 272 13.08 -4.70 3.51
N ASP A 273 12.28 -5.03 2.48
CA ASP A 273 12.64 -6.05 1.51
C ASP A 273 13.84 -5.60 0.65
N VAL A 274 14.62 -6.56 0.16
CA VAL A 274 15.74 -6.29 -0.78
C VAL A 274 15.21 -5.60 -2.05
N GLY A 275 15.96 -4.64 -2.57
CA GLY A 275 15.60 -3.85 -3.76
C GLY A 275 15.07 -2.45 -3.44
N TYR A 276 14.80 -2.14 -2.18
CA TYR A 276 14.51 -0.76 -1.79
C TYR A 276 15.75 0.13 -1.95
N LYS A 277 15.56 1.32 -2.53
CA LYS A 277 16.63 2.32 -2.61
C LYS A 277 16.86 2.96 -1.23
N MET A 278 18.09 3.30 -0.95
CA MET A 278 18.49 3.96 0.32
C MET A 278 17.64 5.21 0.61
N GLU A 279 17.32 6.01 -0.42
CA GLU A 279 16.53 7.24 -0.25
C GLU A 279 15.14 6.97 0.33
N TYR A 280 14.51 5.82 0.01
CA TYR A 280 13.20 5.45 0.56
C TYR A 280 13.31 5.02 2.02
N ILE A 281 14.36 4.27 2.37
CA ILE A 281 14.62 3.86 3.75
C ILE A 281 14.89 5.11 4.60
N MET A 282 15.77 6.00 4.13
CA MET A 282 16.10 7.24 4.84
C MET A 282 14.90 8.17 5.02
N ARG A 283 13.99 8.24 4.04
CA ARG A 283 12.74 9.02 4.19
C ARG A 283 11.86 8.52 5.34
N ASN A 284 11.75 7.20 5.53
CA ASN A 284 11.02 6.63 6.66
C ASN A 284 11.70 6.98 8.00
N ILE A 285 13.03 6.89 8.03
CA ILE A 285 13.86 7.22 9.20
C ILE A 285 13.72 8.71 9.54
N GLU A 286 13.90 9.60 8.58
CA GLU A 286 13.79 11.06 8.77
C GLU A 286 12.39 11.46 9.28
N LEU A 287 11.34 10.80 8.73
CA LEU A 287 9.98 11.04 9.19
C LEU A 287 9.82 10.61 10.66
N LEU A 288 10.33 9.45 11.04
CA LEU A 288 10.29 8.96 12.43
C LEU A 288 11.10 9.88 13.35
N GLN A 289 12.32 10.26 12.99
CA GLN A 289 13.15 11.21 13.73
C GLN A 289 12.45 12.57 13.93
N GLY A 290 11.72 13.03 12.93
CA GLY A 290 10.95 14.28 13.02
C GLY A 290 9.90 14.28 14.12
N TYR A 291 9.34 13.10 14.46
CA TYR A 291 8.34 12.92 15.53
C TYR A 291 8.94 12.50 16.87
N SER A 292 10.15 11.92 16.89
CA SER A 292 10.80 11.41 18.10
C SER A 292 11.86 12.34 18.70
N ARG A 293 11.92 13.61 18.28
CA ARG A 293 12.97 14.59 18.66
C ARG A 293 13.18 14.79 20.16
N PHE A 294 12.19 14.49 20.97
CA PHE A 294 12.19 14.74 22.41
C PHE A 294 12.23 13.45 23.25
N ILE A 295 12.46 12.30 22.60
CA ILE A 295 12.61 11.02 23.27
C ILE A 295 13.93 10.37 22.88
N GLU A 296 14.51 9.60 23.78
CA GLU A 296 15.67 8.77 23.49
C GLU A 296 15.21 7.55 22.69
N LEU A 297 15.37 7.58 21.38
CA LEU A 297 15.00 6.49 20.48
C LEU A 297 16.16 6.20 19.55
N GLU A 298 16.69 4.99 19.63
CA GLU A 298 17.63 4.49 18.65
C GLU A 298 16.87 4.02 17.40
N ILE A 299 17.37 4.42 16.20
CA ILE A 299 16.77 4.05 14.93
C ILE A 299 17.81 3.35 14.08
N GLY A 300 17.45 2.20 13.52
CA GLY A 300 18.32 1.44 12.63
C GLY A 300 17.54 0.86 11.45
N TYR A 301 18.27 0.24 10.55
CA TYR A 301 17.72 -0.46 9.41
C TYR A 301 18.59 -1.66 9.04
N TRP A 302 18.00 -2.65 8.39
CA TRP A 302 18.76 -3.74 7.78
C TRP A 302 19.55 -3.23 6.58
N ASP A 303 20.89 -3.34 6.67
CA ASP A 303 21.81 -2.94 5.61
C ASP A 303 22.12 -4.12 4.69
N PHE A 304 21.33 -4.27 3.64
CA PHE A 304 21.52 -5.28 2.60
C PHE A 304 22.33 -4.79 1.40
N PHE A 305 22.73 -3.51 1.39
CA PHE A 305 23.42 -2.90 0.26
C PHE A 305 24.81 -3.53 0.04
N GLY A 306 25.10 -3.84 -1.24
CA GLY A 306 26.37 -4.49 -1.62
C GLY A 306 26.48 -5.96 -1.24
N LYS A 307 25.41 -6.60 -0.74
CA LYS A 307 25.36 -8.01 -0.40
C LYS A 307 24.62 -8.80 -1.47
N ASP A 308 24.94 -10.09 -1.57
CA ASP A 308 24.34 -11.00 -2.56
C ASP A 308 23.01 -11.58 -2.03
N TYR A 309 21.95 -10.76 -2.08
CA TYR A 309 20.59 -11.16 -1.77
C TYR A 309 19.70 -11.08 -3.00
N SER A 310 18.75 -12.02 -3.11
CA SER A 310 17.75 -11.99 -4.18
C SER A 310 16.81 -10.79 -4.04
N ASP A 311 16.46 -10.17 -5.15
CA ASP A 311 15.54 -9.02 -5.19
C ASP A 311 14.15 -9.37 -4.61
N LYS A 312 13.52 -8.42 -3.92
CA LYS A 312 12.19 -8.54 -3.30
C LYS A 312 12.06 -9.61 -2.21
N VAL A 313 13.16 -10.05 -1.64
CA VAL A 313 13.15 -10.99 -0.51
C VAL A 313 13.12 -10.22 0.80
N SER A 314 12.16 -10.57 1.66
CA SER A 314 12.13 -10.08 3.04
C SER A 314 13.17 -10.84 3.89
N PRO A 315 13.79 -10.21 4.90
CA PRO A 315 14.72 -10.92 5.78
C PRO A 315 14.07 -12.13 6.46
N SER A 316 12.78 -12.09 6.73
CA SER A 316 12.02 -13.21 7.29
C SER A 316 11.81 -14.40 6.32
N ASP A 317 11.85 -14.16 5.01
CA ASP A 317 11.73 -15.22 4.00
C ASP A 317 12.93 -16.18 3.97
N MET A 318 14.09 -15.71 4.47
CA MET A 318 15.34 -16.48 4.47
C MET A 318 15.45 -17.51 5.60
N GLY A 319 14.41 -17.61 6.43
CA GLY A 319 14.35 -18.53 7.55
C GLY A 319 14.96 -17.97 8.84
N LYS A 320 14.72 -18.69 9.96
CA LYS A 320 15.08 -18.23 11.30
C LYS A 320 16.57 -17.96 11.47
N GLU A 321 17.41 -18.91 11.09
CA GLU A 321 18.87 -18.81 11.29
C GLU A 321 19.46 -17.58 10.57
N LYS A 322 19.01 -17.33 9.34
CA LYS A 322 19.47 -16.17 8.56
C LYS A 322 18.92 -14.86 9.13
N LEU A 323 17.66 -14.84 9.58
CA LEU A 323 17.09 -13.68 10.23
C LEU A 323 17.83 -13.35 11.55
N ASP A 324 18.14 -14.34 12.37
CA ASP A 324 18.92 -14.16 13.60
C ASP A 324 20.33 -13.61 13.29
N TYR A 325 20.97 -14.10 12.23
CA TYR A 325 22.25 -13.57 11.75
C TYR A 325 22.16 -12.11 11.31
N ILE A 326 21.12 -11.75 10.54
CA ILE A 326 20.85 -10.39 10.08
C ILE A 326 20.66 -9.44 11.27
N LEU A 327 19.84 -9.83 12.22
CA LEU A 327 19.56 -9.02 13.42
C LEU A 327 20.80 -8.77 14.27
N THR A 328 21.77 -9.71 14.24
CA THR A 328 23.01 -9.61 15.02
C THR A 328 24.10 -8.85 14.28
N ASN A 329 24.21 -9.00 12.94
CA ASN A 329 25.41 -8.60 12.21
C ASN A 329 25.17 -7.60 11.08
N GLU A 330 23.91 -7.36 10.69
CA GLU A 330 23.61 -6.58 9.49
C GLU A 330 22.67 -5.39 9.75
N ILE A 331 22.46 -5.05 11.01
CA ILE A 331 21.73 -3.84 11.37
C ILE A 331 22.68 -2.66 11.47
N LYS A 332 22.38 -1.60 10.72
CA LYS A 332 23.10 -0.33 10.79
C LYS A 332 22.25 0.66 11.60
N MET A 333 22.84 1.23 12.66
CA MET A 333 22.21 2.27 13.46
C MET A 333 22.46 3.66 12.86
N ILE A 334 21.52 4.55 13.03
CA ILE A 334 21.67 5.94 12.58
C ILE A 334 22.46 6.69 13.63
N GLY A 335 23.60 7.26 13.23
CA GLY A 335 24.53 7.97 14.11
C GLY A 335 25.81 7.21 14.46
N ASP A 336 25.94 5.97 14.01
CA ASP A 336 27.16 5.15 14.14
C ASP A 336 28.09 5.35 12.92
N ASP A 337 28.43 6.60 12.57
CA ASP A 337 29.45 6.91 11.55
C ASP A 337 30.84 7.11 12.14
#